data_924d028518940e9f6845ccbac5816170
#
_entry.id   924d028518940e9f6845ccbac5816170
#
_cell.length_a   1.000
_cell.length_b   1.000
_cell.length_c   1.000
_cell.angle_alpha   90.00
_cell.angle_beta   90.00
_cell.angle_gamma   90.00
#
_symmetry.space_group_name_H-M   'P 1'
#
loop_
_entity.id
_entity.type
_entity.pdbx_description
1 polymer ?
#
loop_
_entity_poly.entity_id
_entity_poly.type
_entity_poly.pdbx_seq_one_letter_code
_entity_poly.pdbx_strand_id
1 'polypeptide(L)'
;MSTTDASQIHDLRSALDFLREMPGQLLETDTQVDPDAEVSGVYRHVGAGGTVMRPTKEGPAMVFNNVKGFDDAKVCIGMLASRKRVAALLDLDEEHLGLEIGKRFENLIAPEQIAEGAHVDCQEVVYKATDEGFDLRRIVPAPTNTPVDGGPYITMGLAYGTSPDGSQSDVTIHRFSCVDKDKLAMWITPGSRHLGAFFDEYCQRGEDMPISISIGLDPAVYMCCGFEAPTTPLGFNELQIAGALRGHAVELADCVTVPQKCIANAEYVLEGYLMHDETINEDVNGHGYAMPEFPGYTGGAKVCPVIKITAVTTRTNPIMESCIGPSHEHVSMAGIPTEASIYKMVETAIPGRLLNVHAAPCGGGKFVAIMQFKKSSKNDEGRQRNAAMLAFSAFSELKHVILVDEDVDIFDMSDVMWAMTTRFQADVDLITIPGCHCHVLDPSNDPAFDPSIREHGIACKAIFDCTVPFDLKKNFIRSQFMEIDRDKWAKEIAF
;
A
#
# COMPACT_ATOMS: atom_id res chain seq x y z
N MET A 1 -24.70 13.69 19.07
CA MET A 1 -23.86 12.94 18.15
C MET A 1 -22.50 13.57 18.25
N SER A 2 -21.54 12.96 18.89
CA SER A 2 -20.14 13.39 18.83
C SER A 2 -19.69 13.03 17.40
N THR A 3 -19.57 14.00 16.52
CA THR A 3 -18.93 13.80 15.23
C THR A 3 -17.44 13.78 15.53
N THR A 4 -16.86 12.60 15.62
CA THR A 4 -15.41 12.44 15.65
C THR A 4 -14.89 13.03 14.35
N ASP A 5 -14.07 14.06 14.45
CA ASP A 5 -13.54 14.81 13.31
C ASP A 5 -12.27 14.09 12.84
N ALA A 6 -12.19 13.73 11.56
CA ALA A 6 -11.01 13.08 10.97
C ALA A 6 -9.74 13.95 11.12
N SER A 7 -9.87 15.25 11.32
CA SER A 7 -8.75 16.15 11.62
C SER A 7 -8.09 15.88 12.98
N GLN A 8 -8.72 15.09 13.85
CA GLN A 8 -8.15 14.67 15.14
C GLN A 8 -7.33 13.38 15.05
N ILE A 9 -7.32 12.72 13.89
CA ILE A 9 -6.52 11.52 13.68
C ILE A 9 -5.05 11.92 13.52
N HIS A 10 -4.19 11.30 14.33
CA HIS A 10 -2.75 11.54 14.35
C HIS A 10 -1.93 10.28 14.62
N ASP A 11 -2.60 9.15 14.96
CA ASP A 11 -1.99 7.84 15.22
C ASP A 11 -3.01 6.71 14.92
N LEU A 12 -2.58 5.45 15.10
CA LEU A 12 -3.47 4.30 14.93
C LEU A 12 -4.63 4.30 15.91
N ARG A 13 -4.40 4.70 17.19
CA ARG A 13 -5.45 4.65 18.22
C ARG A 13 -6.57 5.64 17.94
N SER A 14 -6.24 6.87 17.59
CA SER A 14 -7.21 7.88 17.18
C SER A 14 -7.96 7.49 15.89
N ALA A 15 -7.30 6.80 14.96
CA ALA A 15 -7.96 6.23 13.79
C ALA A 15 -8.96 5.12 14.16
N LEU A 16 -8.61 4.24 15.11
CA LEU A 16 -9.52 3.22 15.62
C LEU A 16 -10.70 3.84 16.38
N ASP A 17 -10.47 4.88 17.18
CA ASP A 17 -11.53 5.62 17.89
C ASP A 17 -12.51 6.24 16.89
N PHE A 18 -12.00 6.83 15.80
CA PHE A 18 -12.83 7.33 14.69
C PHE A 18 -13.67 6.22 14.06
N LEU A 19 -13.08 5.05 13.78
CA LEU A 19 -13.79 3.95 13.15
C LEU A 19 -14.85 3.30 14.07
N ARG A 20 -14.69 3.36 15.40
CA ARG A 20 -15.72 2.89 16.35
C ARG A 20 -17.05 3.63 16.19
N GLU A 21 -17.00 4.91 15.81
CA GLU A 21 -18.17 5.72 15.56
C GLU A 21 -18.80 5.47 14.16
N MET A 22 -18.11 4.70 13.28
CA MET A 22 -18.57 4.39 11.93
C MET A 22 -19.20 2.97 11.87
N PRO A 23 -20.54 2.83 11.73
CA PRO A 23 -21.19 1.53 11.74
C PRO A 23 -20.62 0.58 10.68
N GLY A 24 -20.21 -0.62 11.11
CA GLY A 24 -19.73 -1.67 10.23
C GLY A 24 -18.30 -1.49 9.68
N GLN A 25 -17.55 -0.46 10.14
CA GLN A 25 -16.19 -0.23 9.68
C GLN A 25 -15.11 -0.86 10.59
N LEU A 26 -15.44 -1.19 11.83
CA LEU A 26 -14.53 -1.83 12.77
C LEU A 26 -15.23 -2.99 13.48
N LEU A 27 -14.51 -4.10 13.67
CA LEU A 27 -14.89 -5.24 14.49
C LEU A 27 -13.76 -5.54 15.49
N GLU A 28 -14.08 -5.56 16.78
CA GLU A 28 -13.15 -5.93 17.84
C GLU A 28 -13.58 -7.24 18.48
N THR A 29 -12.61 -8.09 18.86
CA THR A 29 -12.90 -9.38 19.48
C THR A 29 -11.92 -9.70 20.62
N ASP A 30 -12.46 -10.24 21.71
CA ASP A 30 -11.71 -10.76 22.86
C ASP A 30 -11.48 -12.28 22.76
N THR A 31 -12.03 -12.92 21.71
CA THR A 31 -11.78 -14.33 21.45
C THR A 31 -10.30 -14.52 21.17
N GLN A 32 -9.67 -15.46 21.89
CA GLN A 32 -8.25 -15.76 21.68
C GLN A 32 -8.01 -16.23 20.26
N VAL A 33 -7.00 -15.66 19.62
CA VAL A 33 -6.56 -16.01 18.26
C VAL A 33 -5.10 -16.46 18.27
N ASP A 34 -4.78 -17.47 17.47
CA ASP A 34 -3.38 -17.88 17.24
C ASP A 34 -2.74 -16.98 16.17
N PRO A 35 -1.58 -16.33 16.43
CA PRO A 35 -0.90 -15.57 15.39
C PRO A 35 -0.39 -16.46 14.25
N ASP A 36 -0.30 -17.78 14.45
CA ASP A 36 0.09 -18.72 13.41
C ASP A 36 -1.12 -19.06 12.52
N ALA A 37 -1.24 -18.33 11.42
CA ALA A 37 -2.21 -18.44 10.33
C ALA A 37 -3.70 -18.17 10.71
N GLU A 38 -4.11 -18.23 11.99
CA GLU A 38 -5.51 -18.07 12.37
C GLU A 38 -5.97 -16.61 12.27
N VAL A 39 -5.14 -15.64 12.69
CA VAL A 39 -5.43 -14.20 12.53
C VAL A 39 -5.82 -13.88 11.09
N SER A 40 -4.99 -14.30 10.14
CA SER A 40 -5.22 -14.08 8.70
C SER A 40 -6.40 -14.86 8.18
N GLY A 41 -6.59 -16.11 8.64
CA GLY A 41 -7.73 -16.96 8.28
C GLY A 41 -9.06 -16.34 8.70
N VAL A 42 -9.18 -15.88 9.93
CA VAL A 42 -10.40 -15.21 10.45
C VAL A 42 -10.67 -13.92 9.67
N TYR A 43 -9.65 -13.07 9.51
CA TYR A 43 -9.81 -11.83 8.76
C TYR A 43 -10.24 -12.09 7.30
N ARG A 44 -9.68 -13.10 6.63
CA ARG A 44 -10.08 -13.46 5.25
C ARG A 44 -11.56 -13.78 5.12
N HIS A 45 -12.15 -14.45 6.09
CA HIS A 45 -13.58 -14.73 6.10
C HIS A 45 -14.42 -13.48 6.40
N VAL A 46 -14.04 -12.69 7.37
CA VAL A 46 -14.79 -11.50 7.81
C VAL A 46 -14.59 -10.32 6.88
N GLY A 47 -13.34 -9.97 6.59
CA GLY A 47 -12.93 -8.76 5.89
C GLY A 47 -12.83 -8.89 4.38
N ALA A 48 -12.63 -10.10 3.84
CA ALA A 48 -12.26 -10.26 2.43
C ALA A 48 -13.10 -11.30 1.64
N GLY A 49 -14.02 -12.00 2.27
CA GLY A 49 -14.98 -12.88 1.58
C GLY A 49 -14.55 -14.32 1.36
N GLY A 50 -13.43 -14.78 1.90
CA GLY A 50 -13.01 -16.17 1.83
C GLY A 50 -11.50 -16.37 1.82
N THR A 51 -11.05 -17.62 1.95
CA THR A 51 -9.66 -17.96 2.24
C THR A 51 -8.77 -18.24 1.02
N VAL A 52 -9.33 -18.68 -0.11
CA VAL A 52 -8.54 -19.14 -1.26
C VAL A 52 -8.54 -18.16 -2.42
N MET A 53 -9.62 -17.43 -2.59
CA MET A 53 -9.78 -16.49 -3.70
C MET A 53 -9.20 -15.11 -3.36
N ARG A 54 -8.99 -14.30 -4.39
CA ARG A 54 -8.80 -12.86 -4.24
C ARG A 54 -9.96 -12.27 -3.44
N PRO A 55 -9.77 -11.11 -2.76
CA PRO A 55 -10.86 -10.48 -2.03
C PRO A 55 -12.09 -10.27 -2.89
N THR A 56 -13.26 -10.68 -2.40
CA THR A 56 -14.55 -10.56 -3.09
C THR A 56 -15.49 -9.59 -2.40
N LYS A 57 -15.10 -9.07 -1.24
CA LYS A 57 -15.84 -8.03 -0.51
C LYS A 57 -14.88 -7.13 0.26
N GLU A 58 -15.33 -5.93 0.55
CA GLU A 58 -14.74 -5.02 1.52
C GLU A 58 -15.49 -5.17 2.85
N GLY A 59 -14.81 -5.74 3.84
CA GLY A 59 -15.35 -5.91 5.20
C GLY A 59 -14.75 -4.89 6.17
N PRO A 60 -15.11 -4.99 7.47
CA PRO A 60 -14.57 -4.13 8.52
C PRO A 60 -13.05 -4.35 8.70
N ALA A 61 -12.36 -3.35 9.25
CA ALA A 61 -11.11 -3.59 9.94
C ALA A 61 -11.36 -4.47 11.17
N MET A 62 -10.37 -5.26 11.58
CA MET A 62 -10.47 -6.13 12.75
C MET A 62 -9.37 -5.83 13.75
N VAL A 63 -9.73 -5.82 15.04
CA VAL A 63 -8.79 -5.79 16.15
C VAL A 63 -8.99 -7.05 16.99
N PHE A 64 -7.92 -7.83 17.16
CA PHE A 64 -7.86 -8.99 18.03
C PHE A 64 -7.21 -8.57 19.34
N ASN A 65 -8.01 -8.49 20.41
CA ASN A 65 -7.56 -8.05 21.73
C ASN A 65 -6.84 -9.13 22.54
N ASN A 66 -6.94 -10.41 22.15
CA ASN A 66 -6.38 -11.55 22.85
C ASN A 66 -5.58 -12.42 21.88
N VAL A 67 -4.27 -12.21 21.86
CA VAL A 67 -3.35 -12.93 20.98
C VAL A 67 -2.61 -13.99 21.78
N LYS A 68 -2.70 -15.24 21.36
CA LYS A 68 -2.06 -16.36 22.06
C LYS A 68 -0.55 -16.15 22.19
N GLY A 69 -0.06 -16.21 23.43
CA GLY A 69 1.36 -16.02 23.77
C GLY A 69 1.78 -14.57 24.00
N PHE A 70 0.83 -13.61 23.94
CA PHE A 70 1.08 -12.19 24.15
C PHE A 70 0.00 -11.60 25.07
N ASP A 71 0.34 -11.34 26.34
CA ASP A 71 -0.64 -10.95 27.36
C ASP A 71 -1.16 -9.51 27.17
N ASP A 72 -0.30 -8.59 26.68
CA ASP A 72 -0.60 -7.16 26.59
C ASP A 72 -0.62 -6.61 25.16
N ALA A 73 -0.44 -7.45 24.15
CA ALA A 73 -0.39 -7.04 22.75
C ALA A 73 -1.68 -7.40 22.00
N LYS A 74 -2.01 -6.57 21.02
CA LYS A 74 -3.15 -6.75 20.11
C LYS A 74 -2.67 -6.82 18.67
N VAL A 75 -3.54 -7.34 17.78
CA VAL A 75 -3.28 -7.32 16.33
C VAL A 75 -4.44 -6.61 15.63
N CYS A 76 -4.11 -5.67 14.74
CA CYS A 76 -5.05 -4.96 13.88
C CYS A 76 -4.78 -5.31 12.42
N ILE A 77 -5.84 -5.60 11.65
CA ILE A 77 -5.77 -5.90 10.20
C ILE A 77 -6.90 -5.18 9.48
N GLY A 78 -6.63 -4.72 8.28
CA GLY A 78 -7.63 -4.23 7.35
C GLY A 78 -8.02 -2.76 7.55
N MET A 79 -7.21 -1.96 8.21
CA MET A 79 -7.46 -0.53 8.39
C MET A 79 -7.70 0.20 7.07
N LEU A 80 -6.93 -0.13 6.05
CA LEU A 80 -7.00 0.48 4.72
C LEU A 80 -7.70 -0.41 3.67
N ALA A 81 -8.37 -1.49 4.10
CA ALA A 81 -8.97 -2.47 3.19
C ALA A 81 -10.34 -2.06 2.62
N SER A 82 -10.67 -0.79 2.62
CA SER A 82 -11.86 -0.23 1.97
C SER A 82 -11.58 1.19 1.51
N ARG A 83 -11.89 1.48 0.23
CA ARG A 83 -11.74 2.83 -0.34
C ARG A 83 -12.57 3.86 0.44
N LYS A 84 -13.81 3.50 0.79
CA LYS A 84 -14.69 4.31 1.64
C LYS A 84 -14.06 4.62 3.00
N ARG A 85 -13.43 3.63 3.64
CA ARG A 85 -12.77 3.81 4.94
C ARG A 85 -11.54 4.69 4.82
N VAL A 86 -10.72 4.49 3.79
CA VAL A 86 -9.56 5.35 3.49
C VAL A 86 -10.02 6.80 3.29
N ALA A 87 -11.06 7.03 2.49
CA ALA A 87 -11.63 8.36 2.27
C ALA A 87 -12.06 9.03 3.58
N ALA A 88 -12.78 8.29 4.43
CA ALA A 88 -13.24 8.81 5.72
C ALA A 88 -12.07 9.09 6.68
N LEU A 89 -11.06 8.21 6.76
CA LEU A 89 -9.88 8.40 7.61
C LEU A 89 -8.99 9.57 7.18
N LEU A 90 -9.03 9.96 5.90
CA LEU A 90 -8.23 11.06 5.34
C LEU A 90 -9.05 12.34 5.11
N ASP A 91 -10.35 12.33 5.37
CA ASP A 91 -11.29 13.43 5.07
C ASP A 91 -11.21 13.84 3.58
N LEU A 92 -11.35 12.86 2.69
CA LEU A 92 -11.28 13.04 1.24
C LEU A 92 -12.51 12.44 0.55
N ASP A 93 -12.75 12.86 -0.70
CA ASP A 93 -13.80 12.29 -1.53
C ASP A 93 -13.42 10.87 -1.99
N GLU A 94 -14.30 9.89 -1.72
CA GLU A 94 -14.10 8.47 -2.04
C GLU A 94 -13.88 8.23 -3.53
N GLU A 95 -14.65 8.91 -4.38
CA GLU A 95 -14.59 8.73 -5.84
C GLU A 95 -13.32 9.33 -6.44
N HIS A 96 -12.73 10.34 -5.79
CA HIS A 96 -11.61 11.12 -6.32
C HIS A 96 -10.34 11.06 -5.46
N LEU A 97 -10.13 9.99 -4.67
CA LEU A 97 -9.01 9.89 -3.73
C LEU A 97 -7.66 10.19 -4.38
N GLY A 98 -7.35 9.56 -5.52
CA GLY A 98 -6.08 9.79 -6.21
C GLY A 98 -5.90 11.25 -6.64
N LEU A 99 -6.97 11.89 -7.13
CA LEU A 99 -6.96 13.31 -7.52
C LEU A 99 -6.75 14.23 -6.33
N GLU A 100 -7.48 13.98 -5.24
CA GLU A 100 -7.40 14.78 -4.01
C GLU A 100 -6.01 14.68 -3.35
N ILE A 101 -5.43 13.49 -3.29
CA ILE A 101 -4.07 13.30 -2.79
C ILE A 101 -3.06 13.96 -3.72
N GLY A 102 -3.24 13.83 -5.05
CA GLY A 102 -2.37 14.50 -6.03
C GLY A 102 -2.30 16.01 -5.85
N LYS A 103 -3.39 16.66 -5.47
CA LYS A 103 -3.43 18.10 -5.15
C LYS A 103 -2.66 18.48 -3.88
N ARG A 104 -2.49 17.55 -2.92
CA ARG A 104 -1.76 17.81 -1.68
C ARG A 104 -0.26 18.07 -1.90
N PHE A 105 0.29 17.63 -3.05
CA PHE A 105 1.67 17.94 -3.43
C PHE A 105 1.95 19.44 -3.62
N GLU A 106 0.92 20.28 -3.70
CA GLU A 106 1.07 21.74 -3.75
C GLU A 106 1.38 22.36 -2.38
N ASN A 107 1.08 21.65 -1.28
CA ASN A 107 1.18 22.16 0.08
C ASN A 107 1.84 21.15 1.03
N LEU A 108 3.03 20.66 0.66
CA LEU A 108 3.78 19.69 1.45
C LEU A 108 4.20 20.27 2.80
N ILE A 109 4.11 19.45 3.87
CA ILE A 109 4.51 19.80 5.22
C ILE A 109 5.59 18.82 5.67
N ALA A 110 6.82 19.32 5.85
CA ALA A 110 7.95 18.51 6.27
C ALA A 110 7.74 17.91 7.67
N PRO A 111 8.22 16.67 7.93
CA PRO A 111 8.20 16.11 9.27
C PRO A 111 9.06 16.95 10.22
N GLU A 112 8.74 16.95 11.50
CA GLU A 112 9.47 17.70 12.52
C GLU A 112 9.91 16.83 13.69
N GLN A 113 11.04 17.21 14.29
CA GLN A 113 11.52 16.58 15.51
C GLN A 113 10.66 17.04 16.69
N ILE A 114 10.19 16.12 17.52
CA ILE A 114 9.50 16.47 18.76
C ILE A 114 10.41 17.32 19.67
N ALA A 115 9.79 18.16 20.50
CA ALA A 115 10.54 19.01 21.41
C ALA A 115 11.38 18.18 22.40
N GLU A 116 12.59 18.68 22.72
CA GLU A 116 13.47 18.03 23.70
C GLU A 116 12.75 17.87 25.06
N GLY A 117 12.75 16.64 25.59
CA GLY A 117 12.09 16.29 26.85
C GLY A 117 10.58 16.11 26.74
N ALA A 118 10.00 16.15 25.55
CA ALA A 118 8.61 15.75 25.34
C ALA A 118 8.42 14.24 25.57
N HIS A 119 7.19 13.85 25.90
CA HIS A 119 6.82 12.44 25.96
C HIS A 119 6.87 11.81 24.55
N VAL A 120 7.45 10.62 24.45
CA VAL A 120 7.55 9.86 23.21
C VAL A 120 6.72 8.60 23.37
N ASP A 121 5.56 8.56 22.74
CA ASP A 121 4.59 7.46 22.90
C ASP A 121 5.21 6.10 22.57
N CYS A 122 5.94 5.99 21.48
CA CYS A 122 6.56 4.72 21.06
C CYS A 122 7.73 4.26 21.98
N GLN A 123 8.09 5.02 23.00
CA GLN A 123 9.18 4.71 23.94
C GLN A 123 8.71 4.55 25.39
N GLU A 124 7.41 4.30 25.61
CA GLU A 124 6.87 4.04 26.97
C GLU A 124 7.48 2.76 27.58
N VAL A 125 7.76 1.75 26.77
CA VAL A 125 8.43 0.51 27.17
C VAL A 125 9.63 0.27 26.24
N VAL A 126 10.78 -0.09 26.83
CA VAL A 126 12.03 -0.32 26.09
C VAL A 126 12.59 -1.68 26.43
N TYR A 127 12.74 -2.54 25.40
CA TYR A 127 13.40 -3.85 25.49
C TYR A 127 14.71 -3.79 24.68
N LYS A 128 15.84 -3.94 25.36
CA LYS A 128 17.16 -3.94 24.69
C LYS A 128 17.61 -5.36 24.37
N ALA A 129 18.26 -5.54 23.24
CA ALA A 129 18.81 -6.85 22.84
C ALA A 129 19.85 -7.39 23.83
N THR A 130 20.42 -6.53 24.69
CA THR A 130 21.33 -6.89 25.78
C THR A 130 20.64 -7.40 27.03
N ASP A 131 19.31 -7.26 27.12
CA ASP A 131 18.56 -7.68 28.30
C ASP A 131 18.46 -9.22 28.35
N GLU A 132 18.51 -9.77 29.57
CA GLU A 132 18.38 -11.22 29.74
C GLU A 132 17.01 -11.71 29.28
N GLY A 133 17.00 -12.72 28.40
CA GLY A 133 15.78 -13.32 27.87
C GLY A 133 15.14 -12.53 26.70
N PHE A 134 15.84 -11.52 26.17
CA PHE A 134 15.33 -10.80 24.99
C PHE A 134 15.07 -11.76 23.82
N ASP A 135 13.87 -11.67 23.29
CA ASP A 135 13.45 -12.33 22.04
C ASP A 135 12.33 -11.48 21.40
N LEU A 136 12.64 -10.83 20.28
CA LEU A 136 11.67 -9.97 19.56
C LEU A 136 10.38 -10.73 19.18
N ARG A 137 10.46 -12.05 18.96
CA ARG A 137 9.33 -12.92 18.60
C ARG A 137 8.35 -13.16 19.76
N ARG A 138 8.72 -12.74 20.98
CA ARG A 138 7.86 -12.74 22.18
C ARG A 138 7.37 -11.35 22.54
N ILE A 139 7.86 -10.32 21.87
CA ILE A 139 7.48 -8.92 22.09
C ILE A 139 6.52 -8.48 20.97
N VAL A 140 6.82 -8.84 19.73
CA VAL A 140 6.06 -8.46 18.54
C VAL A 140 5.20 -9.63 18.07
N PRO A 141 3.86 -9.54 18.13
CA PRO A 141 2.96 -10.61 17.69
C PRO A 141 2.82 -10.64 16.15
N ALA A 142 3.94 -10.77 15.45
CA ALA A 142 3.98 -10.83 14.00
C ALA A 142 3.26 -12.10 13.50
N PRO A 143 2.22 -12.01 12.65
CA PRO A 143 1.51 -13.19 12.19
C PRO A 143 2.30 -13.99 11.14
N THR A 144 2.12 -15.32 11.16
CA THR A 144 2.27 -16.15 9.98
C THR A 144 0.95 -16.07 9.20
N ASN A 145 0.96 -15.78 7.89
CA ASN A 145 -0.30 -15.53 7.17
C ASN A 145 -0.99 -16.80 6.68
N THR A 146 -0.21 -17.80 6.25
CA THR A 146 -0.72 -19.11 5.83
C THR A 146 0.08 -20.26 6.43
N PRO A 147 -0.47 -21.49 6.47
CA PRO A 147 0.24 -22.64 7.01
C PRO A 147 1.52 -23.03 6.26
N VAL A 148 1.76 -22.45 5.08
CA VAL A 148 2.94 -22.76 4.25
C VAL A 148 3.93 -21.60 4.19
N ASP A 149 3.69 -20.50 4.88
CA ASP A 149 4.61 -19.37 4.93
C ASP A 149 5.94 -19.76 5.59
N GLY A 150 7.01 -19.08 5.19
CA GLY A 150 8.35 -19.29 5.70
C GLY A 150 8.56 -18.91 7.17
N GLY A 151 7.58 -18.31 7.83
CA GLY A 151 7.63 -17.88 9.23
C GLY A 151 6.72 -16.68 9.53
N PRO A 152 6.85 -16.09 10.72
CA PRO A 152 6.11 -14.88 11.06
C PRO A 152 6.72 -13.66 10.35
N TYR A 153 5.84 -12.78 9.85
CA TYR A 153 6.21 -11.58 9.10
C TYR A 153 5.63 -10.30 9.71
N ILE A 154 6.45 -9.26 9.77
CA ILE A 154 6.02 -7.87 9.90
C ILE A 154 5.75 -7.36 8.50
N THR A 155 4.48 -7.09 8.16
CA THR A 155 4.04 -6.72 6.82
C THR A 155 3.69 -5.23 6.68
N MET A 156 3.49 -4.53 7.82
CA MET A 156 3.22 -3.10 7.91
C MET A 156 4.37 -2.35 8.58
N GLY A 157 5.60 -2.84 8.44
CA GLY A 157 6.78 -2.19 8.97
C GLY A 157 7.22 -1.04 8.06
N LEU A 158 7.20 0.19 8.59
CA LEU A 158 7.75 1.37 7.93
C LEU A 158 9.23 1.50 8.29
N ALA A 159 10.10 1.15 7.35
CA ALA A 159 11.54 1.37 7.49
C ALA A 159 11.86 2.86 7.31
N TYR A 160 12.65 3.41 8.20
CA TYR A 160 13.25 4.74 8.09
C TYR A 160 14.77 4.59 7.99
N GLY A 161 15.35 5.11 6.93
CA GLY A 161 16.78 5.10 6.71
C GLY A 161 17.31 6.45 6.20
N THR A 162 18.62 6.66 6.34
CA THR A 162 19.29 7.86 5.87
C THR A 162 20.49 7.50 5.01
N SER A 163 20.83 8.39 4.06
CA SER A 163 22.09 8.31 3.34
C SER A 163 23.30 8.36 4.30
N PRO A 164 24.47 7.80 3.93
CA PRO A 164 25.62 7.77 4.83
C PRO A 164 26.14 9.13 5.28
N ASP A 165 25.84 10.20 4.53
CA ASP A 165 26.19 11.59 4.89
C ASP A 165 25.08 12.29 5.69
N GLY A 166 23.95 11.62 5.92
CA GLY A 166 22.81 12.14 6.65
C GLY A 166 22.01 13.23 5.92
N SER A 167 22.33 13.51 4.67
CA SER A 167 21.70 14.61 3.91
C SER A 167 20.32 14.26 3.37
N GLN A 168 20.02 12.97 3.20
CA GLN A 168 18.76 12.46 2.66
C GLN A 168 18.18 11.39 3.58
N SER A 169 16.87 11.29 3.62
CA SER A 169 16.15 10.24 4.34
C SER A 169 15.03 9.68 3.48
N ASP A 170 14.67 8.43 3.73
CA ASP A 170 13.60 7.72 3.04
C ASP A 170 12.79 6.91 4.02
N VAL A 171 11.49 6.78 3.74
CA VAL A 171 10.57 5.91 4.46
C VAL A 171 9.86 5.00 3.46
N THR A 172 9.86 3.70 3.74
CA THR A 172 9.23 2.74 2.85
C THR A 172 8.72 1.52 3.61
N ILE A 173 7.58 0.98 3.17
CA ILE A 173 7.02 -0.24 3.74
C ILE A 173 7.74 -1.43 3.12
N HIS A 174 8.24 -2.32 3.99
CA HIS A 174 8.84 -3.59 3.60
C HIS A 174 8.22 -4.74 4.38
N ARG A 175 8.42 -5.97 3.86
CA ARG A 175 8.19 -7.18 4.64
C ARG A 175 9.46 -7.57 5.37
N PHE A 176 9.32 -7.95 6.62
CA PHE A 176 10.42 -8.42 7.46
C PHE A 176 10.06 -9.78 8.03
N SER A 177 10.87 -10.81 7.75
CA SER A 177 10.72 -12.12 8.39
C SER A 177 11.41 -12.10 9.75
N CYS A 178 10.72 -12.55 10.79
CA CYS A 178 11.27 -12.67 12.16
C CYS A 178 12.09 -13.95 12.27
N VAL A 179 13.33 -13.92 11.80
CA VAL A 179 14.14 -15.14 11.60
C VAL A 179 14.84 -15.65 12.86
N ASP A 180 15.14 -14.76 13.84
CA ASP A 180 15.76 -15.14 15.10
C ASP A 180 15.33 -14.18 16.22
N LYS A 181 15.79 -14.45 17.46
CA LYS A 181 15.47 -13.64 18.65
C LYS A 181 15.82 -12.16 18.52
N ASP A 182 16.84 -11.82 17.74
CA ASP A 182 17.36 -10.47 17.53
C ASP A 182 17.64 -10.16 16.04
N LYS A 183 17.07 -10.95 15.10
CA LYS A 183 17.30 -10.76 13.67
C LYS A 183 16.03 -10.76 12.86
N LEU A 184 15.97 -9.84 11.90
CA LEU A 184 14.99 -9.84 10.83
C LEU A 184 15.69 -10.07 9.49
N ALA A 185 15.00 -10.73 8.56
CA ALA A 185 15.38 -10.76 7.15
C ALA A 185 14.56 -9.68 6.41
N MET A 186 15.22 -8.78 5.71
CA MET A 186 14.58 -7.71 4.94
C MET A 186 14.77 -7.96 3.46
N TRP A 187 13.67 -8.24 2.73
CA TRP A 187 13.76 -8.34 1.29
C TRP A 187 13.80 -6.96 0.64
N ILE A 188 14.91 -6.65 -0.03
CA ILE A 188 15.12 -5.44 -0.82
C ILE A 188 15.29 -5.86 -2.27
N THR A 189 14.47 -5.32 -3.17
CA THR A 189 14.65 -5.55 -4.61
C THR A 189 15.85 -4.72 -5.09
N PRO A 190 16.88 -5.35 -5.67
CA PRO A 190 18.06 -4.62 -6.15
C PRO A 190 17.69 -3.50 -7.14
N GLY A 191 18.28 -2.33 -6.96
CA GLY A 191 18.07 -1.16 -7.83
C GLY A 191 16.68 -0.52 -7.75
N SER A 192 15.84 -0.95 -6.80
CA SER A 192 14.54 -0.35 -6.55
C SER A 192 14.53 0.42 -5.24
N ARG A 193 13.83 1.57 -5.22
CA ARG A 193 13.58 2.42 -4.05
C ARG A 193 14.84 3.08 -3.45
N HIS A 194 14.62 4.19 -2.78
CA HIS A 194 15.68 5.04 -2.23
C HIS A 194 16.43 4.34 -1.11
N LEU A 195 15.74 3.61 -0.22
CA LEU A 195 16.37 2.87 0.87
C LEU A 195 17.38 1.82 0.38
N GLY A 196 17.08 1.15 -0.75
CA GLY A 196 18.02 0.24 -1.41
C GLY A 196 19.27 0.96 -1.92
N ALA A 197 19.11 2.15 -2.50
CA ALA A 197 20.24 2.96 -2.95
C ALA A 197 21.14 3.41 -1.77
N PHE A 198 20.54 3.83 -0.65
CA PHE A 198 21.31 4.15 0.56
C PHE A 198 22.06 2.93 1.09
N PHE A 199 21.40 1.77 1.16
CA PHE A 199 22.05 0.53 1.60
C PHE A 199 23.21 0.14 0.69
N ASP A 200 23.09 0.27 -0.63
CA ASP A 200 24.19 0.05 -1.57
C ASP A 200 25.39 0.94 -1.29
N GLU A 201 25.17 2.22 -0.91
CA GLU A 201 26.24 3.13 -0.51
C GLU A 201 26.93 2.70 0.78
N TYR A 202 26.17 2.25 1.80
CA TYR A 202 26.74 1.68 3.03
C TYR A 202 27.56 0.43 2.73
N CYS A 203 27.06 -0.49 1.90
CA CYS A 203 27.81 -1.67 1.46
C CYS A 203 29.13 -1.33 0.77
N GLN A 204 29.16 -0.30 -0.09
CA GLN A 204 30.38 0.16 -0.75
C GLN A 204 31.41 0.72 0.23
N ARG A 205 30.96 1.24 1.38
CA ARG A 205 31.85 1.73 2.47
C ARG A 205 32.26 0.62 3.44
N GLY A 206 31.65 -0.56 3.37
CA GLY A 206 31.82 -1.65 4.35
C GLY A 206 31.25 -1.28 5.72
N GLU A 207 30.15 -0.54 5.75
CA GLU A 207 29.48 -0.03 6.96
C GLU A 207 28.05 -0.58 7.04
N ASP A 208 27.58 -0.83 8.27
CA ASP A 208 26.19 -1.22 8.51
C ASP A 208 25.29 0.00 8.53
N MET A 209 24.12 -0.11 7.92
CA MET A 209 23.16 0.99 7.83
C MET A 209 22.27 1.04 9.07
N PRO A 210 22.27 2.13 9.87
CA PRO A 210 21.31 2.28 10.95
C PRO A 210 19.90 2.41 10.37
N ILE A 211 18.95 1.69 10.96
CA ILE A 211 17.57 1.62 10.50
C ILE A 211 16.61 1.57 11.69
N SER A 212 15.43 2.16 11.53
CA SER A 212 14.29 1.94 12.41
C SER A 212 13.10 1.42 11.63
N ILE A 213 12.24 0.64 12.28
CA ILE A 213 11.02 0.07 11.70
C ILE A 213 9.87 0.45 12.62
N SER A 214 9.04 1.39 12.19
CA SER A 214 7.84 1.83 12.91
C SER A 214 6.61 1.06 12.46
N ILE A 215 5.75 0.64 13.38
CA ILE A 215 4.55 -0.18 13.12
C ILE A 215 3.38 0.38 13.92
N GLY A 216 2.16 0.30 13.37
CA GLY A 216 0.95 0.84 14.00
C GLY A 216 0.93 2.36 13.93
N LEU A 217 0.67 2.90 12.75
CA LEU A 217 0.84 4.30 12.42
C LEU A 217 -0.48 4.96 12.04
N ASP A 218 -0.44 6.28 11.92
CA ASP A 218 -1.50 7.03 11.26
C ASP A 218 -1.71 6.51 9.82
N PRO A 219 -2.97 6.23 9.40
CA PRO A 219 -3.31 5.87 8.02
C PRO A 219 -2.71 6.79 6.95
N ALA A 220 -2.57 8.09 7.22
CA ALA A 220 -1.95 9.03 6.29
C ALA A 220 -0.46 8.73 6.05
N VAL A 221 0.24 8.23 7.06
CA VAL A 221 1.66 7.83 6.93
C VAL A 221 1.78 6.60 6.05
N TYR A 222 0.91 5.60 6.22
CA TYR A 222 0.93 4.42 5.33
C TYR A 222 0.58 4.76 3.89
N MET A 223 -0.39 5.67 3.67
CA MET A 223 -0.75 6.10 2.31
C MET A 223 0.39 6.83 1.59
N CYS A 224 1.20 7.64 2.30
CA CYS A 224 2.31 8.35 1.66
C CYS A 224 3.45 7.42 1.23
N CYS A 225 3.62 6.27 1.89
CA CYS A 225 4.72 5.33 1.60
C CYS A 225 4.49 4.45 0.37
N GLY A 226 3.34 4.57 -0.29
CA GLY A 226 3.05 3.91 -1.56
C GLY A 226 3.52 4.69 -2.80
N PHE A 227 4.03 5.91 -2.62
CA PHE A 227 4.57 6.70 -3.72
C PHE A 227 5.98 6.22 -4.11
N GLU A 228 6.29 6.38 -5.40
CA GLU A 228 7.58 6.00 -5.99
C GLU A 228 8.04 7.05 -7.02
N ALA A 229 9.28 6.93 -7.46
CA ALA A 229 9.78 7.76 -8.57
C ALA A 229 8.93 7.53 -9.85
N PRO A 230 8.69 8.56 -10.65
CA PRO A 230 9.25 9.93 -10.56
C PRO A 230 8.48 10.90 -9.65
N THR A 231 7.37 10.47 -9.05
CA THR A 231 6.54 11.35 -8.19
C THR A 231 7.28 11.77 -6.93
N THR A 232 7.98 10.83 -6.31
CA THR A 232 8.91 11.06 -5.19
C THR A 232 10.32 10.69 -5.64
N PRO A 233 11.12 11.64 -6.17
CA PRO A 233 12.50 11.40 -6.60
C PRO A 233 13.43 11.16 -5.41
N LEU A 234 14.63 10.59 -5.67
CA LEU A 234 15.63 10.35 -4.63
C LEU A 234 15.91 11.62 -3.81
N GLY A 235 15.84 11.48 -2.49
CA GLY A 235 15.95 12.60 -1.54
C GLY A 235 14.62 13.27 -1.18
N PHE A 236 13.51 12.85 -1.79
CA PHE A 236 12.17 13.27 -1.35
C PHE A 236 11.77 12.47 -0.11
N ASN A 237 11.35 13.14 0.94
CA ASN A 237 10.82 12.48 2.14
C ASN A 237 9.30 12.37 2.04
N GLU A 238 8.77 11.17 1.92
CA GLU A 238 7.35 10.88 1.71
C GLU A 238 6.47 11.34 2.88
N LEU A 239 7.01 11.48 4.08
CA LEU A 239 6.27 11.98 5.26
C LEU A 239 5.73 13.40 5.06
N GLN A 240 6.31 14.18 4.12
CA GLN A 240 5.76 15.48 3.72
C GLN A 240 4.34 15.37 3.14
N ILE A 241 4.03 14.27 2.46
CA ILE A 241 2.71 14.01 1.89
C ILE A 241 1.73 13.70 3.03
N ALA A 242 2.15 12.89 4.00
CA ALA A 242 1.33 12.62 5.19
C ALA A 242 1.02 13.91 5.97
N GLY A 243 2.02 14.78 6.15
CA GLY A 243 1.83 16.09 6.75
C GLY A 243 0.83 16.96 5.98
N ALA A 244 0.91 16.96 4.64
CA ALA A 244 -0.04 17.68 3.78
C ALA A 244 -1.46 17.11 3.85
N LEU A 245 -1.62 15.80 4.03
CA LEU A 245 -2.91 15.14 4.23
C LEU A 245 -3.55 15.52 5.57
N ARG A 246 -2.75 15.62 6.63
CA ARG A 246 -3.22 15.96 7.98
C ARG A 246 -3.30 17.46 8.28
N GLY A 247 -2.56 18.28 7.51
CA GLY A 247 -2.44 19.71 7.78
C GLY A 247 -1.47 20.08 8.92
N HIS A 248 -0.71 19.10 9.41
CA HIS A 248 0.36 19.28 10.41
C HIS A 248 1.51 18.30 10.15
N ALA A 249 2.71 18.62 10.69
CA ALA A 249 3.89 17.79 10.51
C ALA A 249 3.73 16.40 11.16
N VAL A 250 4.35 15.38 10.56
CA VAL A 250 4.58 14.09 11.21
C VAL A 250 5.69 14.26 12.24
N GLU A 251 5.45 13.85 13.47
CA GLU A 251 6.41 13.98 14.56
C GLU A 251 7.41 12.83 14.55
N LEU A 252 8.70 13.16 14.61
CA LEU A 252 9.82 12.24 14.68
C LEU A 252 10.50 12.30 16.03
N ALA A 253 10.92 11.14 16.55
CA ALA A 253 11.76 11.02 17.73
C ALA A 253 13.12 10.41 17.38
N ASP A 254 14.13 10.64 18.24
CA ASP A 254 15.39 9.90 18.15
C ASP A 254 15.20 8.49 18.68
N CYS A 255 15.75 7.51 17.97
CA CYS A 255 15.84 6.14 18.44
C CYS A 255 16.71 6.04 19.71
N VAL A 256 16.45 5.04 20.55
CA VAL A 256 17.13 4.85 21.84
C VAL A 256 18.54 4.28 21.68
N THR A 257 18.74 3.41 20.67
CA THR A 257 19.97 2.61 20.55
C THR A 257 20.74 2.79 19.24
N VAL A 258 20.15 3.44 18.24
CA VAL A 258 20.79 3.69 16.95
C VAL A 258 20.70 5.17 16.55
N PRO A 259 21.64 5.71 15.79
CA PRO A 259 21.61 7.11 15.34
C PRO A 259 20.61 7.29 14.19
N GLN A 260 19.33 7.05 14.45
CA GLN A 260 18.26 7.13 13.47
C GLN A 260 17.01 7.77 14.09
N LYS A 261 16.08 8.19 13.24
CA LYS A 261 14.76 8.69 13.62
C LYS A 261 13.70 7.59 13.51
N CYS A 262 12.62 7.73 14.27
CA CYS A 262 11.42 6.92 14.19
C CYS A 262 10.16 7.79 14.28
N ILE A 263 9.00 7.24 13.94
CA ILE A 263 7.71 7.91 14.12
C ILE A 263 7.38 7.94 15.63
N ALA A 264 7.21 9.14 16.19
CA ALA A 264 7.11 9.33 17.63
C ALA A 264 5.89 8.68 18.28
N ASN A 265 4.77 8.57 17.57
CA ASN A 265 3.51 8.00 18.03
C ASN A 265 3.22 6.57 17.49
N ALA A 266 4.24 5.86 16.99
CA ALA A 266 4.11 4.46 16.59
C ALA A 266 3.75 3.55 17.77
N GLU A 267 3.09 2.44 17.47
CA GLU A 267 2.79 1.40 18.49
C GLU A 267 4.03 0.56 18.84
N TYR A 268 4.86 0.28 17.84
CA TYR A 268 6.15 -0.41 17.97
C TYR A 268 7.21 0.32 17.15
N VAL A 269 8.44 0.33 17.65
CA VAL A 269 9.63 0.66 16.88
C VAL A 269 10.70 -0.41 17.12
N LEU A 270 11.19 -1.02 16.05
CA LEU A 270 12.34 -1.92 16.09
C LEU A 270 13.56 -1.12 15.61
N GLU A 271 14.58 -1.07 16.42
CA GLU A 271 15.82 -0.34 16.14
C GLU A 271 16.95 -1.31 15.86
N GLY A 272 17.79 -1.03 14.88
CA GLY A 272 18.89 -1.91 14.54
C GLY A 272 19.77 -1.41 13.42
N TYR A 273 20.56 -2.34 12.90
CA TYR A 273 21.47 -2.13 11.77
C TYR A 273 21.20 -3.14 10.66
N LEU A 274 20.99 -2.66 9.45
CA LEU A 274 20.99 -3.49 8.25
C LEU A 274 22.43 -3.82 7.88
N MET A 275 22.80 -5.09 8.01
CA MET A 275 24.16 -5.58 7.93
C MET A 275 24.65 -5.63 6.48
N HIS A 276 25.78 -5.02 6.19
CA HIS A 276 26.35 -4.94 4.85
C HIS A 276 26.93 -6.28 4.35
N ASP A 277 27.27 -7.21 5.24
CA ASP A 277 27.97 -8.47 4.94
C ASP A 277 27.23 -9.73 5.44
N GLU A 278 26.03 -9.60 6.02
CA GLU A 278 25.27 -10.73 6.54
C GLU A 278 23.96 -10.91 5.76
N THR A 279 23.71 -12.13 5.30
CA THR A 279 22.46 -12.52 4.65
C THR A 279 21.90 -13.81 5.26
N ILE A 280 20.57 -13.97 5.21
CA ILE A 280 19.86 -15.14 5.72
C ILE A 280 18.68 -15.50 4.81
N ASN A 281 18.32 -16.78 4.75
CA ASN A 281 17.07 -17.18 4.10
C ASN A 281 15.88 -16.75 4.97
N GLU A 282 14.91 -16.05 4.37
CA GLU A 282 13.70 -15.60 5.08
C GLU A 282 12.76 -16.76 5.49
N ASP A 283 12.92 -17.94 4.92
CA ASP A 283 12.14 -19.15 5.23
C ASP A 283 12.76 -19.91 6.42
N VAL A 284 12.25 -19.66 7.61
CA VAL A 284 12.68 -20.36 8.84
C VAL A 284 11.96 -21.69 9.03
N ASN A 285 10.83 -21.90 8.34
CA ASN A 285 10.04 -23.14 8.43
C ASN A 285 10.49 -24.22 7.43
N GLY A 286 11.30 -23.85 6.43
CA GLY A 286 11.81 -24.79 5.41
C GLY A 286 10.76 -25.21 4.38
N HIS A 287 9.73 -24.40 4.14
CA HIS A 287 8.66 -24.68 3.19
C HIS A 287 9.01 -24.29 1.75
N GLY A 288 10.06 -23.49 1.54
CA GLY A 288 10.44 -22.94 0.24
C GLY A 288 9.65 -21.70 -0.19
N TYR A 289 8.74 -21.24 0.66
CA TYR A 289 7.89 -20.09 0.41
C TYR A 289 8.18 -18.96 1.40
N ALA A 290 7.89 -17.72 0.99
CA ALA A 290 7.90 -16.57 1.87
C ALA A 290 6.51 -16.36 2.49
N MET A 291 5.64 -15.68 1.78
CA MET A 291 4.28 -15.34 2.19
C MET A 291 3.42 -15.08 0.94
N PRO A 292 2.08 -14.96 1.08
CA PRO A 292 1.22 -14.56 -0.04
C PRO A 292 1.52 -13.15 -0.52
N GLU A 293 1.63 -12.99 -1.85
CA GLU A 293 1.95 -11.72 -2.49
C GLU A 293 0.71 -11.06 -3.11
N PHE A 294 0.80 -9.76 -3.42
CA PHE A 294 -0.32 -8.97 -3.95
C PHE A 294 -0.93 -9.52 -5.27
N PRO A 295 -0.20 -10.19 -6.19
CA PRO A 295 -0.82 -10.75 -7.38
C PRO A 295 -1.74 -11.95 -7.08
N GLY A 296 -1.74 -12.46 -5.85
CA GLY A 296 -2.56 -13.60 -5.43
C GLY A 296 -1.85 -14.94 -5.47
N TYR A 297 -0.54 -14.95 -5.64
CA TYR A 297 0.31 -16.13 -5.59
C TYR A 297 1.18 -16.12 -4.34
N THR A 298 1.61 -17.30 -3.90
CA THR A 298 2.59 -17.42 -2.81
C THR A 298 3.98 -17.08 -3.34
N GLY A 299 4.66 -16.14 -2.70
CA GLY A 299 6.03 -15.76 -3.04
C GLY A 299 7.04 -16.84 -2.70
N GLY A 300 8.04 -17.08 -3.54
CA GLY A 300 9.18 -17.94 -3.20
C GLY A 300 10.09 -17.24 -2.20
N ALA A 301 10.61 -18.01 -1.25
CA ALA A 301 11.56 -17.53 -0.25
C ALA A 301 12.86 -17.02 -0.89
N LYS A 302 13.45 -16.00 -0.28
CA LYS A 302 14.66 -15.32 -0.77
C LYS A 302 15.75 -15.34 0.30
N VAL A 303 16.99 -15.25 -0.13
CA VAL A 303 18.12 -14.87 0.72
C VAL A 303 18.14 -13.35 0.79
N CYS A 304 18.03 -12.82 2.00
CA CYS A 304 17.84 -11.41 2.27
C CYS A 304 18.95 -10.85 3.17
N PRO A 305 19.30 -9.57 3.09
CA PRO A 305 20.09 -8.89 4.10
C PRO A 305 19.48 -9.03 5.50
N VAL A 306 20.33 -9.10 6.52
CA VAL A 306 19.93 -9.21 7.92
C VAL A 306 19.84 -7.83 8.56
N ILE A 307 18.76 -7.58 9.30
CA ILE A 307 18.73 -6.49 10.28
C ILE A 307 19.00 -7.09 11.65
N LYS A 308 20.08 -6.64 12.29
CA LYS A 308 20.38 -6.98 13.67
C LYS A 308 19.72 -5.97 14.59
N ILE A 309 18.74 -6.44 15.35
CA ILE A 309 17.95 -5.61 16.26
C ILE A 309 18.75 -5.33 17.53
N THR A 310 18.75 -4.06 17.94
CA THR A 310 19.41 -3.56 19.15
C THR A 310 18.40 -3.21 20.26
N ALA A 311 17.18 -2.84 19.88
CA ALA A 311 16.06 -2.62 20.79
C ALA A 311 14.72 -2.79 20.07
N VAL A 312 13.69 -3.10 20.86
CA VAL A 312 12.29 -2.92 20.51
C VAL A 312 11.71 -1.96 21.54
N THR A 313 11.10 -0.87 21.06
CA THR A 313 10.38 0.07 21.92
C THR A 313 8.89 0.04 21.57
N THR A 314 8.02 0.26 22.56
CA THR A 314 6.58 0.14 22.35
C THR A 314 5.80 1.15 23.19
N ARG A 315 4.57 1.41 22.79
CA ARG A 315 3.53 1.95 23.68
C ARG A 315 3.13 0.89 24.73
N THR A 316 2.47 1.29 25.78
CA THR A 316 1.81 0.37 26.73
C THR A 316 0.60 -0.28 26.06
N ASN A 317 0.46 -1.62 26.16
CA ASN A 317 -0.56 -2.41 25.47
C ASN A 317 -0.59 -2.15 23.94
N PRO A 318 0.51 -2.42 23.24
CA PRO A 318 0.69 -2.00 21.88
C PRO A 318 -0.17 -2.80 20.88
N ILE A 319 -0.46 -2.18 19.75
CA ILE A 319 -1.27 -2.76 18.66
C ILE A 319 -0.36 -3.04 17.47
N MET A 320 -0.15 -4.32 17.16
CA MET A 320 0.56 -4.74 15.96
C MET A 320 -0.36 -4.58 14.75
N GLU A 321 -0.03 -3.67 13.84
CA GLU A 321 -0.74 -3.56 12.58
C GLU A 321 -0.13 -4.50 11.54
N SER A 322 -0.98 -5.25 10.84
CA SER A 322 -0.56 -6.26 9.88
C SER A 322 -1.42 -6.19 8.62
N CYS A 323 -0.82 -6.44 7.48
CA CYS A 323 -1.48 -6.57 6.19
C CYS A 323 -1.22 -7.96 5.61
N ILE A 324 -2.23 -8.57 5.03
CA ILE A 324 -2.12 -9.83 4.31
C ILE A 324 -2.33 -9.64 2.81
N GLY A 325 -1.49 -10.25 2.02
CA GLY A 325 -1.71 -10.35 0.57
C GLY A 325 -2.49 -11.63 0.21
N PRO A 326 -3.27 -11.62 -0.86
CA PRO A 326 -3.86 -10.46 -1.51
C PRO A 326 -5.02 -9.89 -0.66
N SER A 327 -5.07 -8.56 -0.51
CA SER A 327 -6.13 -7.88 0.23
C SER A 327 -6.46 -6.53 -0.40
N HIS A 328 -7.65 -6.00 -0.08
CA HIS A 328 -7.99 -4.62 -0.44
C HIS A 328 -7.11 -3.58 0.29
N GLU A 329 -6.54 -3.92 1.43
CA GLU A 329 -5.58 -3.07 2.13
C GLU A 329 -4.32 -2.84 1.31
N HIS A 330 -3.73 -3.92 0.78
CA HIS A 330 -2.59 -3.81 -0.14
C HIS A 330 -2.97 -3.06 -1.42
N VAL A 331 -4.16 -3.33 -1.99
CA VAL A 331 -4.69 -2.61 -3.16
C VAL A 331 -4.80 -1.10 -2.90
N SER A 332 -5.31 -0.69 -1.74
CA SER A 332 -5.45 0.73 -1.40
C SER A 332 -4.10 1.40 -1.21
N MET A 333 -3.19 0.79 -0.45
CA MET A 333 -1.85 1.35 -0.19
C MET A 333 -1.00 1.48 -1.45
N ALA A 334 -1.12 0.58 -2.40
CA ALA A 334 -0.40 0.64 -3.67
C ALA A 334 -1.15 1.46 -4.73
N GLY A 335 -2.46 1.25 -4.83
CA GLY A 335 -3.27 1.76 -5.93
C GLY A 335 -3.60 3.24 -5.81
N ILE A 336 -3.99 3.72 -4.64
CA ILE A 336 -4.36 5.13 -4.47
C ILE A 336 -3.16 6.06 -4.73
N PRO A 337 -1.94 5.81 -4.23
CA PRO A 337 -0.75 6.57 -4.62
C PRO A 337 -0.43 6.47 -6.12
N THR A 338 -0.66 5.30 -6.74
CA THR A 338 -0.49 5.12 -8.20
C THR A 338 -1.48 5.98 -8.97
N GLU A 339 -2.77 6.04 -8.56
CA GLU A 339 -3.78 6.93 -9.14
C GLU A 339 -3.35 8.39 -9.07
N ALA A 340 -2.85 8.84 -7.91
CA ALA A 340 -2.37 10.20 -7.70
C ALA A 340 -1.15 10.54 -8.58
N SER A 341 -0.21 9.60 -8.70
CA SER A 341 0.99 9.75 -9.55
C SER A 341 0.62 9.87 -11.03
N ILE A 342 -0.30 9.02 -11.51
CA ILE A 342 -0.80 9.06 -12.88
C ILE A 342 -1.54 10.40 -13.14
N TYR A 343 -2.43 10.78 -12.23
CA TYR A 343 -3.17 12.03 -12.35
C TYR A 343 -2.24 13.23 -12.46
N LYS A 344 -1.28 13.36 -11.53
CA LYS A 344 -0.31 14.45 -11.49
C LYS A 344 0.49 14.56 -12.79
N MET A 345 0.99 13.44 -13.31
CA MET A 345 1.77 13.43 -14.55
C MET A 345 0.93 13.79 -15.78
N VAL A 346 -0.26 13.21 -15.89
CA VAL A 346 -1.14 13.46 -17.03
C VAL A 346 -1.69 14.88 -16.98
N GLU A 347 -2.11 15.40 -15.82
CA GLU A 347 -2.62 16.77 -15.69
C GLU A 347 -1.57 17.82 -16.03
N THR A 348 -0.29 17.55 -15.73
CA THR A 348 0.82 18.43 -16.11
C THR A 348 0.97 18.53 -17.64
N ALA A 349 0.79 17.40 -18.37
CA ALA A 349 1.02 17.34 -19.82
C ALA A 349 -0.25 17.59 -20.66
N ILE A 350 -1.41 17.15 -20.15
CA ILE A 350 -2.70 17.17 -20.88
C ILE A 350 -3.80 17.69 -19.93
N PRO A 351 -3.77 18.95 -19.51
CA PRO A 351 -4.61 19.48 -18.45
C PRO A 351 -6.10 19.42 -18.77
N GLY A 352 -6.90 19.04 -17.77
CA GLY A 352 -8.36 19.04 -17.80
C GLY A 352 -8.99 17.98 -18.73
N ARG A 353 -8.26 16.91 -19.05
CA ARG A 353 -8.77 15.81 -19.90
C ARG A 353 -8.91 14.49 -19.17
N LEU A 354 -8.06 14.21 -18.20
CA LEU A 354 -8.18 13.06 -17.30
C LEU A 354 -9.19 13.42 -16.21
N LEU A 355 -10.32 12.74 -16.19
CA LEU A 355 -11.37 12.99 -15.19
C LEU A 355 -11.09 12.21 -13.91
N ASN A 356 -10.71 10.94 -14.05
CA ASN A 356 -10.41 10.09 -12.92
C ASN A 356 -9.51 8.91 -13.33
N VAL A 357 -8.92 8.26 -12.33
CA VAL A 357 -8.07 7.07 -12.49
C VAL A 357 -8.45 6.07 -11.42
N HIS A 358 -8.51 4.79 -11.77
CA HIS A 358 -8.67 3.69 -10.82
C HIS A 358 -7.60 2.63 -11.03
N ALA A 359 -6.74 2.44 -10.05
CA ALA A 359 -5.78 1.35 -9.99
C ALA A 359 -6.51 0.08 -9.52
N ALA A 360 -7.00 -0.71 -10.47
CA ALA A 360 -8.01 -1.72 -10.23
C ALA A 360 -7.55 -2.87 -9.33
N PRO A 361 -8.44 -3.36 -8.42
CA PRO A 361 -8.15 -4.51 -7.54
C PRO A 361 -7.77 -5.79 -8.29
N CYS A 362 -8.28 -6.00 -9.51
CA CYS A 362 -7.91 -7.15 -10.35
C CYS A 362 -6.42 -7.15 -10.73
N GLY A 363 -5.78 -5.99 -10.75
CA GLY A 363 -4.34 -5.81 -10.92
C GLY A 363 -3.55 -5.65 -9.62
N GLY A 364 -4.19 -5.90 -8.46
CA GLY A 364 -3.56 -5.72 -7.15
C GLY A 364 -3.21 -4.26 -6.80
N GLY A 365 -3.85 -3.29 -7.47
CA GLY A 365 -3.54 -1.87 -7.34
C GLY A 365 -2.30 -1.42 -8.12
N LYS A 366 -1.61 -2.32 -8.82
CA LYS A 366 -0.35 -2.03 -9.51
C LYS A 366 -0.36 -2.33 -11.01
N PHE A 367 -0.99 -3.44 -11.44
CA PHE A 367 -0.85 -3.91 -12.82
C PHE A 367 -1.84 -3.31 -13.81
N VAL A 368 -2.99 -2.82 -13.33
CA VAL A 368 -4.06 -2.31 -14.20
C VAL A 368 -4.52 -0.95 -13.70
N ALA A 369 -4.48 0.05 -14.58
CA ALA A 369 -5.12 1.34 -14.36
C ALA A 369 -6.24 1.54 -15.38
N ILE A 370 -7.41 1.96 -14.89
CA ILE A 370 -8.53 2.40 -15.71
C ILE A 370 -8.55 3.92 -15.67
N MET A 371 -8.50 4.54 -16.84
CA MET A 371 -8.40 5.99 -16.97
C MET A 371 -9.65 6.54 -17.67
N GLN A 372 -10.42 7.36 -16.97
CA GLN A 372 -11.59 8.04 -17.51
C GLN A 372 -11.16 9.33 -18.19
N PHE A 373 -11.26 9.39 -19.51
CA PHE A 373 -10.72 10.47 -20.32
C PHE A 373 -11.82 11.20 -21.10
N LYS A 374 -11.82 12.52 -21.04
CA LYS A 374 -12.79 13.38 -21.72
C LYS A 374 -12.21 13.96 -23.01
N LYS A 375 -12.79 13.57 -24.15
CA LYS A 375 -12.56 14.26 -25.42
C LYS A 375 -13.57 15.38 -25.59
N SER A 376 -13.12 16.64 -25.46
CA SER A 376 -13.98 17.82 -25.58
C SER A 376 -14.09 18.32 -27.00
N SER A 377 -13.19 17.90 -27.90
CA SER A 377 -13.18 18.24 -29.31
C SER A 377 -12.47 17.17 -30.12
N LYS A 378 -12.60 17.24 -31.44
CA LYS A 378 -11.85 16.37 -32.37
C LYS A 378 -10.32 16.50 -32.21
N ASN A 379 -9.82 17.63 -31.72
CA ASN A 379 -8.39 17.85 -31.49
C ASN A 379 -7.87 17.05 -30.28
N ASP A 380 -8.73 16.43 -29.51
CA ASP A 380 -8.35 15.57 -28.39
C ASP A 380 -8.14 14.11 -28.82
N GLU A 381 -8.46 13.75 -30.08
CA GLU A 381 -8.17 12.41 -30.62
C GLU A 381 -6.68 12.10 -30.56
N GLY A 382 -6.35 10.92 -30.05
CA GLY A 382 -4.99 10.45 -29.80
C GLY A 382 -4.38 10.92 -28.48
N ARG A 383 -4.89 11.98 -27.83
CA ARG A 383 -4.37 12.45 -26.54
C ARG A 383 -4.62 11.46 -25.41
N GLN A 384 -5.72 10.69 -25.47
CA GLN A 384 -5.98 9.60 -24.51
C GLN A 384 -4.89 8.53 -24.54
N ARG A 385 -4.37 8.19 -25.74
CA ARG A 385 -3.25 7.24 -25.87
C ARG A 385 -1.93 7.81 -25.33
N ASN A 386 -1.70 9.12 -25.52
CA ASN A 386 -0.57 9.81 -24.88
C ASN A 386 -0.70 9.80 -23.36
N ALA A 387 -1.90 10.00 -22.82
CA ALA A 387 -2.15 9.91 -21.36
C ALA A 387 -1.84 8.52 -20.81
N ALA A 388 -2.19 7.45 -21.53
CA ALA A 388 -1.84 6.08 -21.14
C ALA A 388 -0.32 5.82 -21.14
N MET A 389 0.43 6.39 -22.11
CA MET A 389 1.90 6.30 -22.10
C MET A 389 2.51 7.07 -20.94
N LEU A 390 1.95 8.23 -20.56
CA LEU A 390 2.34 8.96 -19.37
C LEU A 390 2.06 8.16 -18.08
N ALA A 391 0.96 7.42 -18.03
CA ALA A 391 0.65 6.55 -16.89
C ALA A 391 1.73 5.47 -16.68
N PHE A 392 2.25 4.84 -17.75
CA PHE A 392 3.38 3.91 -17.65
C PHE A 392 4.67 4.57 -17.18
N SER A 393 4.84 5.85 -17.42
CA SER A 393 5.99 6.63 -16.94
C SER A 393 5.80 7.11 -15.51
N ALA A 394 4.56 7.39 -15.10
CA ALA A 394 4.20 7.79 -13.76
C ALA A 394 4.36 6.65 -12.74
N PHE A 395 4.11 5.41 -13.19
CA PHE A 395 4.27 4.21 -12.39
C PHE A 395 4.85 3.07 -13.25
N SER A 396 6.12 2.80 -13.08
CA SER A 396 6.89 1.91 -13.97
C SER A 396 6.43 0.44 -13.91
N GLU A 397 5.84 0.01 -12.81
CA GLU A 397 5.33 -1.36 -12.61
C GLU A 397 3.96 -1.60 -13.25
N LEU A 398 3.27 -0.54 -13.72
CA LEU A 398 1.98 -0.65 -14.41
C LEU A 398 2.12 -1.48 -15.69
N LYS A 399 1.25 -2.47 -15.87
CA LYS A 399 1.30 -3.42 -17.00
C LYS A 399 0.26 -3.12 -18.07
N HIS A 400 -0.96 -2.75 -17.66
CA HIS A 400 -2.08 -2.50 -18.57
C HIS A 400 -2.79 -1.20 -18.24
N VAL A 401 -3.21 -0.48 -19.27
CA VAL A 401 -4.09 0.69 -19.16
C VAL A 401 -5.34 0.45 -19.99
N ILE A 402 -6.51 0.66 -19.38
CA ILE A 402 -7.79 0.66 -20.05
C ILE A 402 -8.29 2.11 -20.09
N LEU A 403 -8.46 2.66 -21.29
CA LEU A 403 -9.00 4.00 -21.50
C LEU A 403 -10.50 3.94 -21.74
N VAL A 404 -11.28 4.74 -21.04
CA VAL A 404 -12.74 4.79 -21.20
C VAL A 404 -13.23 6.25 -21.26
N ASP A 405 -14.43 6.44 -21.81
CA ASP A 405 -15.09 7.77 -21.83
C ASP A 405 -15.72 8.13 -20.48
N GLU A 406 -16.19 9.38 -20.40
CA GLU A 406 -16.80 9.98 -19.21
C GLU A 406 -18.08 9.31 -18.70
N ASP A 407 -18.75 8.50 -19.51
CA ASP A 407 -20.00 7.81 -19.16
C ASP A 407 -19.80 6.40 -18.59
N VAL A 408 -18.55 5.95 -18.41
CA VAL A 408 -18.22 4.63 -17.87
C VAL A 408 -17.82 4.75 -16.41
N ASP A 409 -18.45 3.96 -15.55
CA ASP A 409 -18.04 3.84 -14.14
C ASP A 409 -16.75 3.01 -14.04
N ILE A 410 -15.64 3.66 -13.71
CA ILE A 410 -14.32 3.02 -13.63
C ILE A 410 -14.14 2.14 -12.38
N PHE A 411 -15.04 2.23 -11.40
CA PHE A 411 -15.05 1.39 -10.21
C PHE A 411 -15.90 0.12 -10.40
N ASP A 412 -16.78 0.09 -11.39
CA ASP A 412 -17.53 -1.10 -11.80
C ASP A 412 -16.83 -1.83 -12.97
N MET A 413 -16.12 -2.91 -12.67
CA MET A 413 -15.46 -3.73 -13.70
C MET A 413 -16.42 -4.29 -14.74
N SER A 414 -17.71 -4.48 -14.42
CA SER A 414 -18.71 -4.91 -15.41
C SER A 414 -18.98 -3.81 -16.41
N ASP A 415 -19.03 -2.55 -15.99
CA ASP A 415 -19.21 -1.40 -16.88
C ASP A 415 -17.96 -1.15 -17.75
N VAL A 416 -16.76 -1.31 -17.16
CA VAL A 416 -15.49 -1.24 -17.90
C VAL A 416 -15.42 -2.33 -18.98
N MET A 417 -15.77 -3.58 -18.64
CA MET A 417 -15.79 -4.69 -19.59
C MET A 417 -16.89 -4.53 -20.67
N TRP A 418 -18.02 -3.91 -20.31
CA TRP A 418 -19.03 -3.53 -21.29
C TRP A 418 -18.48 -2.53 -22.30
N ALA A 419 -17.76 -1.48 -21.87
CA ALA A 419 -17.11 -0.55 -22.78
C ALA A 419 -16.08 -1.26 -23.66
N MET A 420 -15.28 -2.17 -23.12
CA MET A 420 -14.31 -2.97 -23.88
C MET A 420 -15.00 -3.83 -24.93
N THR A 421 -16.16 -4.43 -24.66
CA THR A 421 -16.85 -5.30 -25.63
C THR A 421 -17.61 -4.51 -26.69
N THR A 422 -17.99 -3.25 -26.43
CA THR A 422 -18.85 -2.48 -27.34
C THR A 422 -18.15 -1.35 -28.08
N ARG A 423 -16.94 -0.93 -27.65
CA ARG A 423 -16.24 0.26 -28.16
C ARG A 423 -14.80 -0.04 -28.64
N PHE A 424 -14.33 -1.28 -28.52
CA PHE A 424 -12.95 -1.67 -28.79
C PHE A 424 -12.86 -2.64 -29.97
N GLN A 425 -11.90 -2.39 -30.88
CA GLN A 425 -11.52 -3.26 -31.98
C GLN A 425 -10.03 -3.62 -31.84
N ALA A 426 -9.72 -4.88 -31.61
CA ALA A 426 -8.38 -5.31 -31.22
C ALA A 426 -7.29 -5.03 -32.25
N ASP A 427 -7.61 -4.93 -33.51
CA ASP A 427 -6.67 -4.64 -34.62
C ASP A 427 -6.32 -3.15 -34.73
N VAL A 428 -7.10 -2.26 -34.06
CA VAL A 428 -6.93 -0.80 -34.13
C VAL A 428 -6.65 -0.19 -32.75
N ASP A 429 -7.30 -0.72 -31.72
CA ASP A 429 -7.38 -0.09 -30.40
C ASP A 429 -6.51 -0.77 -29.34
N LEU A 430 -5.88 -1.91 -29.67
CA LEU A 430 -4.84 -2.54 -28.84
C LEU A 430 -3.46 -2.01 -29.23
N ILE A 431 -2.79 -1.39 -28.26
CA ILE A 431 -1.41 -0.91 -28.44
C ILE A 431 -0.52 -1.70 -27.51
N THR A 432 0.49 -2.36 -28.03
CA THR A 432 1.47 -3.15 -27.28
C THR A 432 2.83 -2.48 -27.29
N ILE A 433 3.51 -2.48 -26.14
CA ILE A 433 4.85 -1.88 -25.95
C ILE A 433 5.73 -2.96 -25.31
N PRO A 434 6.48 -3.73 -26.12
CA PRO A 434 7.32 -4.82 -25.63
C PRO A 434 8.60 -4.31 -24.94
N GLY A 435 9.16 -5.14 -24.04
CA GLY A 435 10.47 -4.90 -23.42
C GLY A 435 10.49 -3.79 -22.39
N CYS A 436 9.39 -3.55 -21.70
CA CYS A 436 9.27 -2.54 -20.66
C CYS A 436 9.46 -3.15 -19.26
N HIS A 437 9.98 -2.33 -18.32
CA HIS A 437 10.05 -2.70 -16.92
C HIS A 437 8.63 -2.96 -16.35
N CYS A 438 8.52 -4.02 -15.53
CA CYS A 438 7.31 -4.40 -14.81
C CYS A 438 7.70 -5.01 -13.46
N HIS A 439 6.74 -5.26 -12.58
CA HIS A 439 7.00 -5.82 -11.27
C HIS A 439 7.49 -7.27 -11.34
N VAL A 440 8.57 -7.59 -10.61
CA VAL A 440 9.18 -8.93 -10.57
C VAL A 440 8.29 -10.02 -9.94
N LEU A 441 7.23 -9.65 -9.22
CA LEU A 441 6.24 -10.60 -8.68
C LEU A 441 5.15 -11.00 -9.68
N ASP A 442 5.21 -10.50 -10.92
CA ASP A 442 4.35 -11.00 -12.00
C ASP A 442 4.94 -12.29 -12.57
N PRO A 443 4.35 -13.47 -12.31
CA PRO A 443 4.93 -14.73 -12.77
C PRO A 443 4.91 -14.88 -14.28
N SER A 444 4.11 -14.08 -15.01
CA SER A 444 4.06 -14.14 -16.46
C SER A 444 5.22 -13.41 -17.13
N ASN A 445 6.07 -12.70 -16.40
CA ASN A 445 7.28 -12.06 -16.93
C ASN A 445 8.57 -12.83 -16.58
N ASP A 446 8.45 -14.09 -16.18
CA ASP A 446 9.57 -15.00 -16.01
C ASP A 446 10.01 -15.54 -17.40
N PRO A 447 11.32 -15.56 -17.74
CA PRO A 447 11.84 -16.16 -18.96
C PRO A 447 11.41 -17.63 -19.15
N ALA A 448 11.12 -18.35 -18.09
CA ALA A 448 10.60 -19.72 -18.15
C ALA A 448 9.15 -19.78 -18.66
N PHE A 449 8.38 -18.70 -18.58
CA PHE A 449 7.01 -18.60 -19.06
C PHE A 449 6.97 -18.51 -20.60
N ASP A 450 7.84 -17.66 -21.19
CA ASP A 450 7.91 -17.47 -22.64
C ASP A 450 9.35 -17.11 -23.07
N PRO A 451 9.93 -17.78 -24.10
CA PRO A 451 11.29 -17.50 -24.58
C PRO A 451 11.51 -16.08 -25.12
N SER A 452 10.45 -15.31 -25.41
CA SER A 452 10.57 -13.92 -25.85
C SER A 452 10.89 -12.96 -24.68
N ILE A 453 10.71 -13.39 -23.42
CA ILE A 453 11.03 -12.65 -22.23
C ILE A 453 12.53 -12.77 -21.98
N ARG A 454 13.26 -11.66 -22.08
CA ARG A 454 14.71 -11.66 -21.99
C ARG A 454 15.23 -11.75 -20.56
N GLU A 455 14.49 -11.16 -19.63
CA GLU A 455 14.89 -11.01 -18.24
C GLU A 455 13.65 -10.94 -17.36
N HIS A 456 13.74 -11.48 -16.14
CA HIS A 456 12.68 -11.40 -15.14
C HIS A 456 12.38 -9.94 -14.78
N GLY A 457 11.10 -9.56 -14.72
CA GLY A 457 10.70 -8.18 -14.49
C GLY A 457 10.56 -7.32 -15.76
N ILE A 458 10.78 -7.91 -16.96
CA ILE A 458 10.52 -7.24 -18.23
C ILE A 458 9.26 -7.84 -18.87
N ALA A 459 8.31 -6.98 -19.22
CA ALA A 459 7.02 -7.39 -19.76
C ALA A 459 6.65 -6.60 -21.04
N CYS A 460 5.62 -7.08 -21.72
CA CYS A 460 4.92 -6.31 -22.74
C CYS A 460 3.77 -5.56 -22.09
N LYS A 461 3.81 -4.22 -22.12
CA LYS A 461 2.71 -3.37 -21.66
C LYS A 461 1.63 -3.27 -22.75
N ALA A 462 0.36 -3.09 -22.33
CA ALA A 462 -0.74 -2.95 -23.26
C ALA A 462 -1.67 -1.78 -22.89
N ILE A 463 -2.12 -1.05 -23.92
CA ILE A 463 -3.20 -0.05 -23.82
C ILE A 463 -4.41 -0.60 -24.55
N PHE A 464 -5.54 -0.62 -23.88
CA PHE A 464 -6.86 -0.94 -24.44
C PHE A 464 -7.64 0.36 -24.56
N ASP A 465 -7.72 0.92 -25.76
CA ASP A 465 -8.42 2.17 -26.03
C ASP A 465 -9.89 1.91 -26.29
N CYS A 466 -10.68 1.91 -25.22
CA CYS A 466 -12.13 1.71 -25.27
C CYS A 466 -12.89 3.04 -25.34
N THR A 467 -12.26 4.11 -25.82
CA THR A 467 -12.92 5.41 -26.03
C THR A 467 -13.57 5.53 -27.39
N VAL A 468 -14.74 6.14 -27.45
CA VAL A 468 -15.47 6.41 -28.70
C VAL A 468 -14.78 7.54 -29.46
N PRO A 469 -14.57 7.44 -30.80
CA PRO A 469 -14.15 8.58 -31.61
C PRO A 469 -15.08 9.78 -31.44
N PHE A 470 -14.52 10.98 -31.29
CA PHE A 470 -15.29 12.19 -30.97
C PHE A 470 -16.47 12.43 -31.90
N ASP A 471 -16.25 12.28 -33.22
CA ASP A 471 -17.30 12.51 -34.24
C ASP A 471 -18.43 11.46 -34.19
N LEU A 472 -18.19 10.32 -33.51
CA LEU A 472 -19.15 9.22 -33.38
C LEU A 472 -19.88 9.18 -32.03
N LYS A 473 -19.53 10.03 -31.06
CA LYS A 473 -20.16 10.04 -29.72
C LYS A 473 -21.68 10.03 -29.74
N LYS A 474 -22.28 10.70 -30.72
CA LYS A 474 -23.75 10.72 -30.91
C LYS A 474 -24.37 9.34 -31.19
N ASN A 475 -23.58 8.35 -31.65
CA ASN A 475 -24.04 6.99 -31.95
C ASN A 475 -23.92 6.07 -30.74
N PHE A 476 -23.27 6.52 -29.65
CA PHE A 476 -22.95 5.74 -28.45
C PHE A 476 -23.68 6.27 -27.21
N ILE A 477 -24.88 6.84 -27.40
CA ILE A 477 -25.69 7.32 -26.29
C ILE A 477 -26.28 6.13 -25.56
N ARG A 478 -25.98 6.02 -24.25
CA ARG A 478 -26.56 4.97 -23.38
C ARG A 478 -28.07 5.18 -23.23
N SER A 479 -28.81 4.06 -23.28
CA SER A 479 -30.24 4.08 -23.04
C SER A 479 -30.56 4.51 -21.60
N GLN A 480 -31.48 5.43 -21.47
CA GLN A 480 -31.95 5.88 -20.16
C GLN A 480 -33.42 5.47 -20.00
N PHE A 481 -33.74 4.91 -18.85
CA PHE A 481 -35.10 4.55 -18.50
C PHE A 481 -35.75 5.68 -17.70
N MET A 482 -37.09 5.70 -17.68
CA MET A 482 -37.84 6.69 -16.94
C MET A 482 -37.64 6.54 -15.45
N GLU A 483 -37.40 7.65 -14.77
CA GLU A 483 -37.43 7.70 -13.31
C GLU A 483 -38.83 7.34 -12.79
N ILE A 484 -38.88 6.57 -11.71
CA ILE A 484 -40.11 6.16 -11.04
C ILE A 484 -40.22 6.77 -9.65
N ASP A 485 -41.44 6.95 -9.20
CA ASP A 485 -41.75 7.29 -7.81
C ASP A 485 -41.57 6.01 -6.94
N ARG A 486 -40.41 5.89 -6.28
CA ARG A 486 -40.09 4.73 -5.45
C ARG A 486 -41.06 4.55 -4.29
N ASP A 487 -41.53 5.64 -3.68
CA ASP A 487 -42.46 5.59 -2.55
C ASP A 487 -43.83 5.01 -2.96
N LYS A 488 -44.25 5.28 -4.19
CA LYS A 488 -45.44 4.68 -4.76
C LYS A 488 -45.35 3.17 -4.87
N TRP A 489 -44.19 2.65 -5.23
CA TRP A 489 -43.97 1.22 -5.50
C TRP A 489 -43.42 0.44 -4.31
N ALA A 490 -42.86 1.11 -3.28
CA ALA A 490 -42.19 0.47 -2.13
C ALA A 490 -43.08 -0.47 -1.31
N LYS A 491 -44.42 -0.36 -1.43
CA LYS A 491 -45.37 -1.26 -0.73
C LYS A 491 -45.51 -2.62 -1.40
N GLU A 492 -45.20 -2.70 -2.68
CA GLU A 492 -45.40 -3.89 -3.51
C GLU A 492 -44.10 -4.52 -3.99
N ILE A 493 -43.02 -3.73 -4.01
CA ILE A 493 -41.71 -4.13 -4.57
C ILE A 493 -40.62 -3.71 -3.58
N ALA A 494 -39.75 -4.66 -3.24
CA ALA A 494 -38.51 -4.34 -2.52
C ALA A 494 -37.46 -3.79 -3.52
N PHE A 495 -36.89 -2.64 -3.22
CA PHE A 495 -35.84 -2.01 -4.02
C PHE A 495 -34.47 -2.17 -3.33
#